data_bb77c640545e4a2a0611a5a056220ada
#
_entry.id   bb77c640545e4a2a0611a5a056220ada
#
_cell.length_a   1.000
_cell.length_b   1.000
_cell.length_c   1.000
_cell.angle_alpha   90.00
_cell.angle_beta   90.00
_cell.angle_gamma   90.00
#
_symmetry.space_group_name_H-M   'P 1'
#
loop_
_entity.id
_entity.type
_entity.pdbx_description
1 polymer ?
#
loop_
_entity_poly.entity_id
_entity_poly.type
_entity_poly.pdbx_seq_one_letter_code
_entity_poly.pdbx_strand_id
1 'polypeptide(L)'
;IEKRLHKVVPAMFDLFVTPLVSVFVTGYLTLSIIGPIFVTVENGLLNGIQWLIALPFGIGSFIMGAFYAPTVVAGVHHMYTIIDLGQLSKFGVTYWLPLASAANIAQGGATLAVALKTKDQKIKSMAVPSALSACMGITEPAIFGVNLRFGKPFVMGCIGGAFGALFASVTGLGATGTGVTGIFGILLCLNNPISYILMFVIAFGAAFVLTWLFGYKDTNVSEKTESIEAVGDKSTTEKSNADDSVLYSVSEGTAILLSQVNDATFASEVLGK
;
A
#
# COMPACT_ATOMS: atom_id res chain seq x y z
N ILE A 1 11.58 28.49 -3.21
CA ILE A 1 11.14 29.61 -4.05
C ILE A 1 10.22 30.50 -3.21
N GLU A 2 9.12 29.99 -2.71
CA GLU A 2 8.08 30.68 -1.94
C GLU A 2 8.66 31.49 -0.76
N LYS A 3 9.46 30.87 0.12
CA LYS A 3 10.10 31.56 1.27
C LYS A 3 11.00 32.75 0.87
N ARG A 4 11.50 32.79 -0.35
CA ARG A 4 12.29 33.94 -0.83
C ARG A 4 11.38 35.03 -1.42
N LEU A 5 10.30 34.63 -2.09
CA LEU A 5 9.31 35.56 -2.67
C LEU A 5 8.60 36.36 -1.59
N HIS A 6 8.18 35.75 -0.49
CA HIS A 6 7.59 36.44 0.67
C HIS A 6 8.49 37.57 1.27
N LYS A 7 9.79 37.54 1.00
CA LYS A 7 10.73 38.57 1.47
C LYS A 7 10.86 39.75 0.51
N VAL A 8 10.46 39.58 -0.74
CA VAL A 8 10.67 40.55 -1.83
C VAL A 8 9.37 41.14 -2.30
N VAL A 9 8.26 40.38 -2.26
CA VAL A 9 6.94 40.83 -2.69
C VAL A 9 6.28 41.64 -1.58
N PRO A 10 5.75 42.86 -1.89
CA PRO A 10 5.00 43.66 -0.91
C PRO A 10 3.76 42.89 -0.41
N ALA A 11 3.46 43.02 0.90
CA ALA A 11 2.40 42.28 1.57
C ALA A 11 1.02 42.36 0.85
N MET A 12 0.73 43.48 0.19
CA MET A 12 -0.50 43.69 -0.57
C MET A 12 -0.65 42.72 -1.76
N PHE A 13 0.44 42.31 -2.39
CA PHE A 13 0.46 41.42 -3.57
C PHE A 13 0.91 40.00 -3.24
N ASP A 14 1.42 39.79 -2.05
CA ASP A 14 2.07 38.52 -1.65
C ASP A 14 1.12 37.32 -1.75
N LEU A 15 -0.14 37.51 -1.37
CA LEU A 15 -1.17 36.47 -1.38
C LEU A 15 -1.51 35.95 -2.78
N PHE A 16 -1.23 36.76 -3.83
CA PHE A 16 -1.54 36.42 -5.21
C PHE A 16 -0.28 36.14 -6.03
N VAL A 17 0.72 37.01 -5.95
CA VAL A 17 1.93 36.95 -6.79
C VAL A 17 2.83 35.77 -6.34
N THR A 18 3.00 35.56 -5.04
CA THR A 18 3.90 34.52 -4.54
C THR A 18 3.45 33.11 -4.93
N PRO A 19 2.18 32.69 -4.74
CA PRO A 19 1.72 31.38 -5.21
C PRO A 19 1.82 31.25 -6.75
N LEU A 20 1.40 32.27 -7.48
CA LEU A 20 1.42 32.26 -8.95
C LEU A 20 2.85 32.04 -9.49
N VAL A 21 3.80 32.85 -9.04
CA VAL A 21 5.19 32.77 -9.47
C VAL A 21 5.82 31.45 -9.00
N SER A 22 5.51 31.02 -7.77
CA SER A 22 6.04 29.75 -7.24
C SER A 22 5.58 28.56 -8.07
N VAL A 23 4.29 28.48 -8.40
CA VAL A 23 3.74 27.39 -9.24
C VAL A 23 4.32 27.44 -10.64
N PHE A 24 4.40 28.64 -11.25
CA PHE A 24 4.91 28.77 -12.61
C PHE A 24 6.40 28.39 -12.71
N VAL A 25 7.24 28.91 -11.81
CA VAL A 25 8.68 28.60 -11.80
C VAL A 25 8.94 27.14 -11.44
N THR A 26 8.22 26.61 -10.44
CA THR A 26 8.35 25.20 -10.05
C THR A 26 7.88 24.28 -11.18
N GLY A 27 6.76 24.58 -11.81
CA GLY A 27 6.25 23.83 -12.96
C GLY A 27 7.21 23.83 -14.14
N TYR A 28 7.76 24.98 -14.48
CA TYR A 28 8.75 25.11 -15.54
C TYR A 28 10.03 24.28 -15.23
N LEU A 29 10.58 24.40 -14.03
CA LEU A 29 11.76 23.64 -13.61
C LEU A 29 11.47 22.13 -13.58
N THR A 30 10.27 21.74 -13.13
CA THR A 30 9.85 20.33 -13.12
C THR A 30 9.79 19.77 -14.53
N LEU A 31 9.15 20.46 -15.46
CA LEU A 31 9.02 19.98 -16.83
C LEU A 31 10.32 20.03 -17.61
N SER A 32 11.16 21.06 -17.40
CA SER A 32 12.37 21.27 -18.22
C SER A 32 13.60 20.54 -17.72
N ILE A 33 13.71 20.31 -16.41
CA ILE A 33 14.92 19.73 -15.81
C ILE A 33 14.62 18.40 -15.14
N ILE A 34 13.65 18.40 -14.23
CA ILE A 34 13.36 17.21 -13.42
C ILE A 34 12.73 16.12 -14.30
N GLY A 35 11.76 16.49 -15.15
CA GLY A 35 11.07 15.55 -16.04
C GLY A 35 12.02 14.75 -16.94
N PRO A 36 12.90 15.37 -17.74
CA PRO A 36 13.84 14.62 -18.59
C PRO A 36 14.76 13.68 -17.82
N ILE A 37 15.20 14.07 -16.62
CA ILE A 37 16.01 13.19 -15.76
C ILE A 37 15.22 11.96 -15.33
N PHE A 38 13.98 12.17 -14.85
CA PHE A 38 13.11 11.06 -14.43
C PHE A 38 12.72 10.16 -15.58
N VAL A 39 12.43 10.70 -16.77
CA VAL A 39 12.16 9.90 -17.98
C VAL A 39 13.35 9.02 -18.37
N THR A 40 14.57 9.50 -18.19
CA THR A 40 15.77 8.70 -18.46
C THR A 40 15.91 7.54 -17.48
N VAL A 41 15.67 7.80 -16.19
CA VAL A 41 15.65 6.75 -15.14
C VAL A 41 14.53 5.75 -15.39
N GLU A 42 13.34 6.23 -15.74
CA GLU A 42 12.17 5.44 -16.11
C GLU A 42 12.48 4.48 -17.26
N ASN A 43 13.02 4.98 -18.35
CA ASN A 43 13.41 4.15 -19.51
C ASN A 43 14.44 3.07 -19.12
N GLY A 44 15.37 3.40 -18.23
CA GLY A 44 16.34 2.44 -17.69
C GLY A 44 15.64 1.33 -16.88
N LEU A 45 14.70 1.69 -16.01
CA LEU A 45 13.88 0.74 -15.24
C LEU A 45 13.01 -0.13 -16.16
N LEU A 46 12.32 0.47 -17.13
CA LEU A 46 11.50 -0.26 -18.11
C LEU A 46 12.33 -1.30 -18.85
N ASN A 47 13.49 -0.92 -19.37
CA ASN A 47 14.38 -1.84 -20.08
C ASN A 47 14.88 -2.96 -19.15
N GLY A 48 15.26 -2.64 -17.91
CA GLY A 48 15.69 -3.62 -16.92
C GLY A 48 14.60 -4.63 -16.58
N ILE A 49 13.37 -4.17 -16.36
CA ILE A 49 12.23 -5.03 -16.05
C ILE A 49 11.83 -5.87 -17.27
N GLN A 50 11.84 -5.30 -18.48
CA GLN A 50 11.58 -6.05 -19.70
C GLN A 50 12.62 -7.16 -19.91
N TRP A 51 13.89 -6.86 -19.69
CA TRP A 51 14.95 -7.86 -19.74
C TRP A 51 14.73 -8.96 -18.69
N LEU A 52 14.33 -8.60 -17.49
CA LEU A 52 14.07 -9.55 -16.40
C LEU A 52 12.85 -10.46 -16.72
N ILE A 53 11.76 -9.87 -17.24
CA ILE A 53 10.56 -10.65 -17.62
C ILE A 53 10.87 -11.57 -18.84
N ALA A 54 11.77 -11.16 -19.73
CA ALA A 54 12.19 -11.94 -20.87
C ALA A 54 13.13 -13.11 -20.51
N LEU A 55 13.56 -13.25 -19.26
CA LEU A 55 14.36 -14.41 -18.84
C LEU A 55 13.57 -15.71 -19.06
N PRO A 56 14.25 -16.76 -19.57
CA PRO A 56 13.60 -18.03 -19.88
C PRO A 56 12.97 -18.65 -18.62
N PHE A 57 11.94 -19.45 -18.83
CA PHE A 57 11.20 -20.18 -17.79
C PHE A 57 10.49 -19.29 -16.75
N GLY A 58 10.33 -17.98 -16.99
CA GLY A 58 9.66 -17.07 -16.08
C GLY A 58 10.41 -16.75 -14.79
N ILE A 59 11.73 -17.03 -14.74
CA ILE A 59 12.58 -16.79 -13.55
C ILE A 59 12.52 -15.33 -13.14
N GLY A 60 12.57 -14.41 -14.09
CA GLY A 60 12.48 -12.98 -13.78
C GLY A 60 11.15 -12.59 -13.15
N SER A 61 10.06 -13.13 -13.67
CA SER A 61 8.72 -12.90 -13.10
C SER A 61 8.57 -13.51 -11.70
N PHE A 62 9.21 -14.66 -11.45
CA PHE A 62 9.27 -15.25 -10.10
C PHE A 62 9.96 -14.31 -9.11
N ILE A 63 11.13 -13.77 -9.49
CA ILE A 63 11.88 -12.83 -8.67
C ILE A 63 11.05 -11.56 -8.43
N MET A 64 10.48 -10.98 -9.49
CA MET A 64 9.67 -9.77 -9.38
C MET A 64 8.41 -9.99 -8.54
N GLY A 65 7.75 -11.14 -8.67
CA GLY A 65 6.59 -11.50 -7.86
C GLY A 65 6.93 -11.63 -6.36
N ALA A 66 8.13 -12.15 -6.04
CA ALA A 66 8.62 -12.20 -4.67
C ALA A 66 8.91 -10.80 -4.09
N PHE A 67 9.51 -9.93 -4.92
CA PHE A 67 9.93 -8.60 -4.47
C PHE A 67 8.85 -7.52 -4.59
N TYR A 68 7.72 -7.79 -5.23
CA TYR A 68 6.65 -6.79 -5.41
C TYR A 68 6.11 -6.29 -4.06
N ALA A 69 5.73 -7.18 -3.13
CA ALA A 69 5.22 -6.77 -1.84
C ALA A 69 6.23 -5.96 -0.98
N PRO A 70 7.53 -6.29 -0.93
CA PRO A 70 8.58 -5.39 -0.39
C PRO A 70 8.57 -3.99 -0.97
N THR A 71 8.33 -3.84 -2.28
CA THR A 71 8.26 -2.50 -2.91
C THR A 71 6.97 -1.75 -2.56
N VAL A 72 5.88 -2.47 -2.26
CA VAL A 72 4.66 -1.88 -1.69
C VAL A 72 4.97 -1.29 -0.32
N VAL A 73 5.70 -2.02 0.53
CA VAL A 73 6.13 -1.53 1.86
C VAL A 73 7.03 -0.30 1.74
N ALA A 74 7.89 -0.26 0.73
CA ALA A 74 8.74 0.91 0.44
C ALA A 74 7.98 2.09 -0.18
N GLY A 75 6.70 1.92 -0.57
CA GLY A 75 5.86 2.97 -1.16
C GLY A 75 6.14 3.26 -2.64
N VAL A 76 7.06 2.53 -3.28
CA VAL A 76 7.47 2.79 -4.68
C VAL A 76 6.58 2.11 -5.72
N HIS A 77 5.66 1.24 -5.32
CA HIS A 77 4.82 0.45 -6.23
C HIS A 77 3.91 1.29 -7.15
N HIS A 78 3.55 2.51 -6.76
CA HIS A 78 2.77 3.42 -7.61
C HIS A 78 3.52 3.83 -8.89
N MET A 79 4.86 3.81 -8.87
CA MET A 79 5.67 4.11 -10.05
C MET A 79 5.54 3.03 -11.14
N TYR A 80 5.10 1.84 -10.80
CA TYR A 80 4.98 0.73 -11.76
C TYR A 80 3.85 0.90 -12.78
N THR A 81 2.93 1.83 -12.56
CA THR A 81 1.94 2.25 -13.57
C THR A 81 2.60 2.70 -14.87
N ILE A 82 3.79 3.27 -14.77
CA ILE A 82 4.59 3.66 -15.93
C ILE A 82 5.01 2.44 -16.76
N ILE A 83 5.34 1.32 -16.11
CA ILE A 83 5.68 0.05 -16.77
C ILE A 83 4.47 -0.48 -17.52
N ASP A 84 3.29 -0.47 -16.86
CA ASP A 84 2.05 -0.88 -17.50
C ASP A 84 1.76 -0.05 -18.75
N LEU A 85 1.83 1.28 -18.64
CA LEU A 85 1.58 2.19 -19.77
C LEU A 85 2.61 2.00 -20.88
N GLY A 86 3.89 1.83 -20.54
CA GLY A 86 4.96 1.56 -21.50
C GLY A 86 4.76 0.25 -22.25
N GLN A 87 4.36 -0.81 -21.56
CA GLN A 87 4.04 -2.10 -22.19
C GLN A 87 2.77 -2.04 -23.05
N LEU A 88 1.71 -1.38 -22.55
CA LEU A 88 0.47 -1.18 -23.31
C LEU A 88 0.72 -0.42 -24.60
N SER A 89 1.50 0.66 -24.57
CA SER A 89 1.80 1.45 -25.76
C SER A 89 2.67 0.70 -26.78
N LYS A 90 3.55 -0.20 -26.33
CA LYS A 90 4.49 -0.92 -27.19
C LYS A 90 3.95 -2.25 -27.70
N PHE A 91 3.19 -2.98 -26.87
CA PHE A 91 2.75 -4.35 -27.14
C PHE A 91 1.23 -4.49 -27.20
N GLY A 92 0.46 -3.45 -26.84
CA GLY A 92 -1.00 -3.52 -26.73
C GLY A 92 -1.51 -4.29 -25.49
N VAL A 93 -0.60 -4.88 -24.73
CA VAL A 93 -0.88 -5.61 -23.47
C VAL A 93 0.23 -5.36 -22.46
N THR A 94 -0.12 -5.43 -21.18
CA THR A 94 0.86 -5.39 -20.11
C THR A 94 0.97 -6.76 -19.44
N TYR A 95 2.19 -7.23 -19.25
CA TYR A 95 2.52 -8.45 -18.50
C TYR A 95 2.81 -8.15 -17.04
N TRP A 96 2.99 -6.87 -16.69
CA TRP A 96 3.26 -6.43 -15.33
C TRP A 96 2.04 -6.50 -14.42
N LEU A 97 0.86 -6.13 -14.91
CA LEU A 97 -0.37 -6.11 -14.11
C LEU A 97 -0.76 -7.49 -13.55
N PRO A 98 -0.74 -8.60 -14.34
CA PRO A 98 -0.99 -9.93 -13.79
C PRO A 98 0.02 -10.35 -12.71
N LEU A 99 1.29 -9.96 -12.86
CA LEU A 99 2.34 -10.20 -11.88
C LEU A 99 2.06 -9.46 -10.56
N ALA A 100 1.73 -8.18 -10.65
CA ALA A 100 1.33 -7.36 -9.51
C ALA A 100 0.07 -7.93 -8.83
N SER A 101 -0.92 -8.37 -9.62
CA SER A 101 -2.13 -9.01 -9.13
C SER A 101 -1.82 -10.30 -8.35
N ALA A 102 -0.92 -11.15 -8.87
CA ALA A 102 -0.51 -12.38 -8.19
C ALA A 102 0.11 -12.08 -6.82
N ALA A 103 0.98 -11.07 -6.73
CA ALA A 103 1.60 -10.68 -5.47
C ALA A 103 0.58 -10.13 -4.45
N ASN A 104 -0.37 -9.31 -4.92
CA ASN A 104 -1.43 -8.75 -4.08
C ASN A 104 -2.34 -9.85 -3.53
N ILE A 105 -2.77 -10.77 -4.37
CA ILE A 105 -3.63 -11.90 -4.03
C ILE A 105 -2.94 -12.83 -3.04
N ALA A 106 -1.65 -13.07 -3.21
CA ALA A 106 -0.85 -13.90 -2.31
C ALA A 106 -0.79 -13.30 -0.88
N GLN A 107 -0.66 -11.98 -0.76
CA GLN A 107 -0.73 -11.32 0.56
C GLN A 107 -2.10 -11.52 1.22
N GLY A 108 -3.18 -11.51 0.43
CA GLY A 108 -4.52 -11.86 0.89
C GLY A 108 -4.63 -13.30 1.41
N GLY A 109 -4.05 -14.26 0.69
CA GLY A 109 -3.99 -15.67 1.10
C GLY A 109 -3.23 -15.88 2.41
N ALA A 110 -2.06 -15.22 2.55
CA ALA A 110 -1.29 -15.24 3.79
C ALA A 110 -2.09 -14.65 4.97
N THR A 111 -2.75 -13.52 4.76
CA THR A 111 -3.59 -12.87 5.78
C THR A 111 -4.78 -13.74 6.19
N LEU A 112 -5.44 -14.40 5.23
CA LEU A 112 -6.55 -15.31 5.54
C LEU A 112 -6.09 -16.50 6.37
N ALA A 113 -4.90 -17.06 6.09
CA ALA A 113 -4.34 -18.13 6.88
C ALA A 113 -4.11 -17.71 8.35
N VAL A 114 -3.63 -16.48 8.58
CA VAL A 114 -3.52 -15.90 9.93
C VAL A 114 -4.89 -15.77 10.56
N ALA A 115 -5.88 -15.21 9.85
CA ALA A 115 -7.24 -15.00 10.33
C ALA A 115 -7.94 -16.28 10.79
N LEU A 116 -7.73 -17.38 10.06
CA LEU A 116 -8.34 -18.66 10.39
C LEU A 116 -7.58 -19.43 11.49
N LYS A 117 -6.27 -19.20 11.63
CA LYS A 117 -5.45 -19.91 12.58
C LYS A 117 -5.35 -19.22 13.94
N THR A 118 -5.57 -17.91 14.00
CA THR A 118 -5.52 -17.16 15.25
C THR A 118 -6.71 -17.43 16.14
N LYS A 119 -6.50 -17.50 17.45
CA LYS A 119 -7.53 -17.56 18.50
C LYS A 119 -7.90 -16.17 19.02
N ASP A 120 -7.07 -15.16 18.76
CA ASP A 120 -7.33 -13.78 19.16
C ASP A 120 -8.42 -13.14 18.28
N GLN A 121 -9.55 -12.80 18.89
CA GLN A 121 -10.67 -12.18 18.21
C GLN A 121 -10.35 -10.79 17.63
N LYS A 122 -9.45 -10.04 18.26
CA LYS A 122 -9.01 -8.72 17.74
C LYS A 122 -8.23 -8.88 16.44
N ILE A 123 -7.31 -9.86 16.40
CA ILE A 123 -6.56 -10.15 15.18
C ILE A 123 -7.50 -10.68 14.09
N LYS A 124 -8.40 -11.58 14.45
CA LYS A 124 -9.35 -12.17 13.50
C LYS A 124 -10.28 -11.14 12.88
N SER A 125 -10.86 -10.23 13.67
CA SER A 125 -11.76 -9.19 13.20
C SER A 125 -11.08 -8.18 12.25
N MET A 126 -9.77 -8.00 12.36
CA MET A 126 -8.99 -7.16 11.46
C MET A 126 -8.53 -7.96 10.23
N ALA A 127 -8.07 -9.20 10.42
CA ALA A 127 -7.43 -9.99 9.38
C ALA A 127 -8.42 -10.48 8.30
N VAL A 128 -9.66 -10.82 8.66
CA VAL A 128 -10.67 -11.27 7.68
C VAL A 128 -11.00 -10.17 6.66
N PRO A 129 -11.41 -8.95 7.05
CA PRO A 129 -11.67 -7.89 6.08
C PRO A 129 -10.41 -7.46 5.32
N SER A 130 -9.24 -7.50 5.95
CA SER A 130 -7.96 -7.19 5.29
C SER A 130 -7.61 -8.20 4.20
N ALA A 131 -7.86 -9.51 4.44
CA ALA A 131 -7.67 -10.54 3.43
C ALA A 131 -8.60 -10.34 2.23
N LEU A 132 -9.87 -10.00 2.49
CA LEU A 132 -10.83 -9.70 1.44
C LEU A 132 -10.42 -8.47 0.63
N SER A 133 -9.99 -7.39 1.32
CA SER A 133 -9.47 -6.18 0.70
C SER A 133 -8.29 -6.48 -0.23
N ALA A 134 -7.34 -7.31 0.19
CA ALA A 134 -6.19 -7.70 -0.64
C ALA A 134 -6.63 -8.51 -1.87
N CYS A 135 -7.62 -9.40 -1.74
CA CYS A 135 -8.20 -10.11 -2.89
C CYS A 135 -8.89 -9.15 -3.87
N MET A 136 -9.38 -8.00 -3.41
CA MET A 136 -9.96 -6.95 -4.26
C MET A 136 -8.89 -6.00 -4.85
N GLY A 137 -7.61 -6.19 -4.50
CA GLY A 137 -6.48 -5.41 -5.02
C GLY A 137 -5.94 -4.33 -4.09
N ILE A 138 -6.53 -4.15 -2.91
CA ILE A 138 -6.09 -3.17 -1.90
C ILE A 138 -5.35 -3.92 -0.79
N THR A 139 -4.02 -3.94 -0.85
CA THR A 139 -3.18 -4.82 -0.04
C THR A 139 -2.65 -4.20 1.25
N GLU A 140 -2.71 -2.89 1.39
CA GLU A 140 -2.16 -2.16 2.52
C GLU A 140 -2.69 -2.65 3.87
N PRO A 141 -4.00 -2.89 4.06
CA PRO A 141 -4.51 -3.41 5.33
C PRO A 141 -3.98 -4.81 5.65
N ALA A 142 -3.81 -5.67 4.64
CA ALA A 142 -3.28 -7.02 4.79
C ALA A 142 -1.78 -6.99 5.11
N ILE A 143 -1.01 -6.19 4.39
CA ILE A 143 0.44 -6.10 4.56
C ILE A 143 0.78 -5.45 5.90
N PHE A 144 0.31 -4.22 6.15
CA PHE A 144 0.69 -3.45 7.34
C PHE A 144 -0.06 -3.88 8.59
N GLY A 145 -1.36 -4.21 8.47
CA GLY A 145 -2.19 -4.60 9.60
C GLY A 145 -1.87 -5.99 10.14
N VAL A 146 -1.51 -6.93 9.25
CA VAL A 146 -1.37 -8.35 9.62
C VAL A 146 -0.01 -8.92 9.26
N ASN A 147 0.34 -8.98 7.98
CA ASN A 147 1.45 -9.80 7.50
C ASN A 147 2.81 -9.32 8.02
N LEU A 148 3.09 -8.01 7.98
CA LEU A 148 4.31 -7.40 8.50
C LEU A 148 4.38 -7.47 10.02
N ARG A 149 3.25 -7.31 10.71
CA ARG A 149 3.20 -7.40 12.17
C ARG A 149 3.74 -8.75 12.68
N PHE A 150 3.46 -9.84 11.97
CA PHE A 150 3.96 -11.17 12.31
C PHE A 150 5.24 -11.56 11.56
N GLY A 151 5.63 -10.84 10.53
CA GLY A 151 6.83 -11.01 9.71
C GLY A 151 6.77 -12.23 8.80
N LYS A 152 6.64 -13.43 9.35
CA LYS A 152 6.61 -14.68 8.58
C LYS A 152 5.48 -14.75 7.55
N PRO A 153 4.22 -14.39 7.85
CA PRO A 153 3.15 -14.35 6.85
C PRO A 153 3.48 -13.47 5.66
N PHE A 154 4.16 -12.34 5.89
CA PHE A 154 4.61 -11.45 4.81
C PHE A 154 5.55 -12.18 3.84
N VAL A 155 6.56 -12.87 4.37
CA VAL A 155 7.52 -13.65 3.56
C VAL A 155 6.81 -14.78 2.80
N MET A 156 5.89 -15.49 3.45
CA MET A 156 5.10 -16.54 2.79
C MET A 156 4.20 -15.99 1.68
N GLY A 157 3.65 -14.78 1.89
CA GLY A 157 2.94 -14.02 0.85
C GLY A 157 3.83 -13.66 -0.33
N CYS A 158 5.07 -13.22 -0.10
CA CYS A 158 6.06 -12.96 -1.14
C CYS A 158 6.36 -14.22 -1.97
N ILE A 159 6.55 -15.37 -1.32
CA ILE A 159 6.79 -16.65 -2.00
C ILE A 159 5.57 -17.08 -2.82
N GLY A 160 4.36 -16.98 -2.26
CA GLY A 160 3.12 -17.26 -2.98
C GLY A 160 2.94 -16.37 -4.22
N GLY A 161 3.26 -15.07 -4.08
CA GLY A 161 3.28 -14.11 -5.19
C GLY A 161 4.27 -14.50 -6.29
N ALA A 162 5.45 -14.98 -5.91
CA ALA A 162 6.44 -15.48 -6.86
C ALA A 162 5.92 -16.65 -7.70
N PHE A 163 5.25 -17.62 -7.10
CA PHE A 163 4.65 -18.75 -7.84
C PHE A 163 3.53 -18.31 -8.76
N GLY A 164 2.66 -17.41 -8.32
CA GLY A 164 1.61 -16.84 -9.17
C GLY A 164 2.18 -16.05 -10.35
N ALA A 165 3.19 -15.23 -10.13
CA ALA A 165 3.86 -14.45 -11.15
C ALA A 165 4.62 -15.35 -12.17
N LEU A 166 5.25 -16.42 -11.69
CA LEU A 166 5.86 -17.44 -12.53
C LEU A 166 4.81 -18.05 -13.48
N PHE A 167 3.68 -18.48 -12.94
CA PHE A 167 2.59 -19.06 -13.72
C PHE A 167 2.05 -18.06 -14.75
N ALA A 168 1.82 -16.81 -14.38
CA ALA A 168 1.38 -15.75 -15.27
C ALA A 168 2.34 -15.56 -16.45
N SER A 169 3.65 -15.58 -16.18
CA SER A 169 4.70 -15.44 -17.20
C SER A 169 4.76 -16.64 -18.15
N VAL A 170 4.73 -17.86 -17.61
CA VAL A 170 4.79 -19.10 -18.42
C VAL A 170 3.57 -19.24 -19.34
N THR A 171 2.40 -18.79 -18.88
CA THR A 171 1.17 -18.80 -19.69
C THR A 171 1.04 -17.60 -20.63
N GLY A 172 1.99 -16.65 -20.59
CA GLY A 172 1.92 -15.43 -21.40
C GLY A 172 0.71 -14.56 -21.05
N LEU A 173 0.27 -14.58 -19.80
CA LEU A 173 -0.90 -13.83 -19.34
C LEU A 173 -0.64 -12.33 -19.44
N GLY A 174 -1.38 -11.63 -20.30
CA GLY A 174 -1.31 -10.21 -20.50
C GLY A 174 -2.64 -9.53 -20.22
N ALA A 175 -2.60 -8.32 -19.65
CA ALA A 175 -3.76 -7.48 -19.41
C ALA A 175 -3.87 -6.39 -20.48
N THR A 176 -5.09 -6.07 -20.91
CA THR A 176 -5.38 -5.05 -21.93
C THR A 176 -5.53 -3.63 -21.38
N GLY A 177 -5.36 -3.47 -20.08
CA GLY A 177 -5.45 -2.19 -19.40
C GLY A 177 -4.66 -2.21 -18.08
N THR A 178 -4.67 -1.11 -17.36
CA THR A 178 -3.98 -0.94 -16.07
C THR A 178 -4.93 -0.42 -15.00
N GLY A 179 -4.49 -0.45 -13.75
CA GLY A 179 -5.13 0.21 -12.60
C GLY A 179 -5.95 -0.70 -11.70
N VAL A 180 -6.37 -1.88 -12.14
CA VAL A 180 -7.20 -2.80 -11.32
C VAL A 180 -6.50 -4.14 -11.16
N THR A 181 -6.27 -4.53 -9.91
CA THR A 181 -5.65 -5.82 -9.54
C THR A 181 -6.65 -6.70 -8.76
N GLY A 182 -6.20 -7.85 -8.27
CA GLY A 182 -7.03 -8.76 -7.51
C GLY A 182 -8.12 -9.43 -8.34
N ILE A 183 -9.25 -9.73 -7.74
CA ILE A 183 -10.37 -10.41 -8.43
C ILE A 183 -10.84 -9.63 -9.67
N PHE A 184 -10.93 -8.30 -9.57
CA PHE A 184 -11.38 -7.46 -10.66
C PHE A 184 -10.39 -7.36 -11.82
N GLY A 185 -9.12 -7.70 -11.61
CA GLY A 185 -8.12 -7.77 -12.67
C GLY A 185 -8.46 -8.77 -13.78
N ILE A 186 -9.35 -9.73 -13.52
CA ILE A 186 -9.86 -10.66 -14.55
C ILE A 186 -10.51 -9.91 -15.72
N LEU A 187 -11.15 -8.77 -15.45
CA LEU A 187 -11.80 -7.94 -16.48
C LEU A 187 -10.81 -7.36 -17.49
N LEU A 188 -9.56 -7.19 -17.08
CA LEU A 188 -8.48 -6.72 -17.94
C LEU A 188 -7.72 -7.88 -18.64
N CYS A 189 -7.98 -9.12 -18.22
CA CYS A 189 -7.36 -10.34 -18.74
C CYS A 189 -8.36 -11.25 -19.46
N LEU A 190 -9.40 -10.68 -20.07
CA LEU A 190 -10.46 -11.44 -20.77
C LEU A 190 -9.95 -12.25 -21.95
N ASN A 191 -8.75 -11.97 -22.44
CA ASN A 191 -8.10 -12.79 -23.48
C ASN A 191 -7.76 -14.20 -22.97
N ASN A 192 -7.45 -14.35 -21.67
CA ASN A 192 -7.10 -15.62 -21.03
C ASN A 192 -7.66 -15.71 -19.60
N PRO A 193 -8.98 -15.70 -19.42
CA PRO A 193 -9.60 -15.62 -18.09
C PRO A 193 -9.30 -16.87 -17.24
N ILE A 194 -9.21 -18.04 -17.88
CA ILE A 194 -8.89 -19.30 -17.18
C ILE A 194 -7.48 -19.23 -16.58
N SER A 195 -6.50 -18.74 -17.35
CA SER A 195 -5.13 -18.56 -16.85
C SER A 195 -5.08 -17.56 -15.69
N TYR A 196 -5.91 -16.51 -15.72
CA TYR A 196 -6.00 -15.56 -14.61
C TYR A 196 -6.55 -16.22 -13.35
N ILE A 197 -7.61 -17.02 -13.46
CA ILE A 197 -8.19 -17.74 -12.32
C ILE A 197 -7.18 -18.76 -11.77
N LEU A 198 -6.47 -19.49 -12.62
CA LEU A 198 -5.45 -20.43 -12.17
C LEU A 198 -4.29 -19.73 -11.48
N MET A 199 -3.82 -18.61 -12.01
CA MET A 199 -2.82 -17.75 -11.36
C MET A 199 -3.30 -17.30 -9.96
N PHE A 200 -4.56 -16.86 -9.87
CA PHE A 200 -5.17 -16.47 -8.60
C PHE A 200 -5.14 -17.61 -7.59
N VAL A 201 -5.60 -18.80 -7.99
CA VAL A 201 -5.65 -19.99 -7.13
C VAL A 201 -4.24 -20.41 -6.70
N ILE A 202 -3.26 -20.37 -7.60
CA ILE A 202 -1.87 -20.72 -7.30
C ILE A 202 -1.26 -19.70 -6.31
N ALA A 203 -1.38 -18.41 -6.59
CA ALA A 203 -0.80 -17.36 -5.75
C ALA A 203 -1.41 -17.37 -4.33
N PHE A 204 -2.75 -17.36 -4.26
CA PHE A 204 -3.50 -17.40 -3.01
C PHE A 204 -3.25 -18.68 -2.23
N GLY A 205 -3.40 -19.83 -2.91
CA GLY A 205 -3.27 -21.15 -2.29
C GLY A 205 -1.86 -21.42 -1.78
N ALA A 206 -0.83 -21.09 -2.56
CA ALA A 206 0.57 -21.23 -2.12
C ALA A 206 0.85 -20.37 -0.88
N ALA A 207 0.47 -19.08 -0.91
CA ALA A 207 0.66 -18.19 0.24
C ALA A 207 -0.13 -18.66 1.47
N PHE A 208 -1.37 -19.09 1.28
CA PHE A 208 -2.22 -19.62 2.35
C PHE A 208 -1.60 -20.86 2.98
N VAL A 209 -1.25 -21.88 2.19
CA VAL A 209 -0.67 -23.14 2.69
C VAL A 209 0.67 -22.91 3.37
N LEU A 210 1.56 -22.14 2.76
CA LEU A 210 2.85 -21.81 3.36
C LEU A 210 2.70 -21.07 4.69
N THR A 211 1.77 -20.10 4.75
CA THR A 211 1.50 -19.37 6.00
C THR A 211 0.86 -20.28 7.04
N TRP A 212 -0.05 -21.14 6.63
CA TRP A 212 -0.68 -22.11 7.53
C TRP A 212 0.32 -23.07 8.15
N LEU A 213 1.25 -23.58 7.36
CA LEU A 213 2.25 -24.56 7.82
C LEU A 213 3.40 -23.90 8.60
N PHE A 214 3.95 -22.81 8.06
CA PHE A 214 5.21 -22.24 8.53
C PHE A 214 5.12 -20.80 9.01
N GLY A 215 4.11 -20.05 8.53
CA GLY A 215 4.09 -18.60 8.67
C GLY A 215 3.52 -18.10 10.00
N TYR A 216 2.61 -18.83 10.62
CA TYR A 216 1.95 -18.35 11.83
C TYR A 216 1.86 -19.43 12.89
N LYS A 217 2.30 -19.09 14.11
CA LYS A 217 2.06 -19.87 15.32
C LYS A 217 1.34 -18.97 16.32
N ASP A 218 0.26 -19.47 16.88
CA ASP A 218 -0.52 -18.77 17.89
C ASP A 218 0.26 -18.78 19.22
N THR A 219 1.30 -17.95 19.30
CA THR A 219 2.01 -17.66 20.54
C THR A 219 1.32 -16.48 21.19
N ASN A 220 1.00 -16.58 22.46
CA ASN A 220 0.36 -15.51 23.26
C ASN A 220 1.05 -14.17 22.98
N VAL A 221 0.35 -13.29 22.26
CA VAL A 221 0.86 -11.99 21.77
C VAL A 221 1.11 -11.01 22.93
N SER A 222 0.74 -11.37 24.16
CA SER A 222 0.95 -10.54 25.34
C SER A 222 2.40 -10.11 25.59
N GLU A 223 3.39 -10.92 25.17
CA GLU A 223 4.81 -10.59 25.41
C GLU A 223 5.47 -9.70 24.35
N LYS A 224 4.90 -9.62 23.14
CA LYS A 224 5.53 -8.84 22.06
C LYS A 224 4.97 -7.43 21.85
N THR A 225 3.80 -7.16 22.40
CA THR A 225 3.22 -5.80 22.39
C THR A 225 3.96 -4.89 23.37
N GLU A 226 4.45 -5.44 24.52
CA GLU A 226 5.26 -4.68 25.47
C GLU A 226 6.62 -4.22 24.92
N SER A 227 7.21 -4.94 23.96
CA SER A 227 8.54 -4.58 23.43
C SER A 227 8.52 -3.54 22.30
N ILE A 228 7.37 -3.22 21.72
CA ILE A 228 7.23 -2.16 20.70
C ILE A 228 6.71 -0.86 21.33
N GLU A 229 5.91 -0.96 22.38
CA GLU A 229 5.49 0.21 23.19
C GLU A 229 6.63 0.75 24.07
N ALA A 230 7.63 -0.08 24.42
CA ALA A 230 8.76 0.31 25.28
C ALA A 230 9.82 1.22 24.62
N VAL A 231 9.72 1.53 23.33
CA VAL A 231 10.64 2.44 22.61
C VAL A 231 10.04 3.85 22.42
N GLY A 232 8.78 4.04 22.77
CA GLY A 232 8.02 5.26 22.48
C GLY A 232 7.54 6.09 23.66
N ASP A 233 7.82 5.75 24.91
CA ASP A 233 7.48 6.71 26.01
C ASP A 233 8.28 6.48 27.30
N LYS A 234 9.25 7.36 27.55
CA LYS A 234 9.71 7.69 28.87
C LYS A 234 9.04 9.01 29.29
N SER A 235 7.78 8.94 29.61
CA SER A 235 7.09 9.99 30.32
C SER A 235 6.10 9.33 31.29
N THR A 236 6.47 9.34 32.56
CA THR A 236 5.69 9.15 33.78
C THR A 236 4.23 8.68 33.62
N THR A 237 3.96 7.42 33.92
CA THR A 237 2.60 6.92 34.11
C THR A 237 2.34 6.65 35.58
N GLU A 238 1.64 7.55 36.25
CA GLU A 238 0.88 7.25 37.48
C GLU A 238 -0.28 6.32 37.08
N LYS A 239 -0.38 5.17 37.74
CA LYS A 239 -1.52 4.25 37.63
C LYS A 239 -2.75 4.93 38.25
N SER A 240 -3.60 5.51 37.41
CA SER A 240 -4.95 5.90 37.76
C SER A 240 -5.90 4.74 37.45
N ASN A 241 -6.68 4.29 38.41
CA ASN A 241 -7.85 3.45 38.23
C ASN A 241 -8.83 4.22 37.34
N ALA A 242 -8.94 3.80 36.06
CA ALA A 242 -9.85 4.45 35.14
C ALA A 242 -11.30 4.09 35.52
N ASP A 243 -12.06 5.10 35.91
CA ASP A 243 -13.51 5.04 36.02
C ASP A 243 -14.06 5.17 34.58
N ASP A 244 -14.85 4.20 34.12
CA ASP A 244 -15.39 4.14 32.75
C ASP A 244 -16.34 5.31 32.40
N SER A 245 -16.56 6.23 33.34
CA SER A 245 -17.41 7.42 33.19
C SER A 245 -16.63 8.69 32.76
N VAL A 246 -15.29 8.65 32.68
CA VAL A 246 -14.46 9.83 32.43
C VAL A 246 -13.88 9.82 31.03
N LEU A 247 -14.17 10.86 30.23
CA LEU A 247 -13.55 11.12 28.93
C LEU A 247 -12.27 11.96 29.12
N TYR A 248 -11.14 11.44 28.63
CA TYR A 248 -9.87 12.14 28.64
C TYR A 248 -9.62 12.86 27.32
N SER A 249 -9.15 14.11 27.40
CA SER A 249 -8.72 14.87 26.22
C SER A 249 -7.38 14.36 25.71
N VAL A 250 -7.22 14.27 24.39
CA VAL A 250 -5.94 13.94 23.70
C VAL A 250 -4.94 15.11 23.70
N SER A 251 -5.36 16.31 24.12
CA SER A 251 -4.51 17.50 24.19
C SER A 251 -4.73 18.22 25.52
N GLU A 252 -3.70 18.86 26.05
CA GLU A 252 -3.82 19.74 27.19
C GLU A 252 -4.61 20.99 26.80
N GLY A 253 -5.65 21.32 27.56
CA GLY A 253 -6.48 22.50 27.32
C GLY A 253 -7.63 22.59 28.29
N THR A 254 -8.31 23.72 28.29
CA THR A 254 -9.50 23.98 29.13
C THR A 254 -10.75 23.71 28.29
N ALA A 255 -11.61 22.80 28.76
CA ALA A 255 -12.91 22.58 28.13
C ALA A 255 -13.85 23.77 28.48
N ILE A 256 -14.41 24.37 27.43
CA ILE A 256 -15.40 25.46 27.57
C ILE A 256 -16.69 25.05 26.84
N LEU A 257 -17.81 25.61 27.30
CA LEU A 257 -19.08 25.42 26.62
C LEU A 257 -19.03 25.98 25.19
N LEU A 258 -19.68 25.32 24.23
CA LEU A 258 -19.70 25.74 22.83
C LEU A 258 -20.20 27.18 22.64
N SER A 259 -21.17 27.58 23.48
CA SER A 259 -21.68 28.96 23.52
C SER A 259 -20.68 30.02 24.01
N GLN A 260 -19.57 29.60 24.60
CA GLN A 260 -18.49 30.49 25.11
C GLN A 260 -17.30 30.58 24.15
N VAL A 261 -17.35 29.89 23.04
CA VAL A 261 -16.32 29.96 22.00
C VAL A 261 -16.40 31.33 21.32
N ASN A 262 -15.25 31.97 21.15
CA ASN A 262 -15.18 33.32 20.54
C ASN A 262 -15.26 33.27 19.00
N ASP A 263 -16.13 32.41 18.48
CA ASP A 263 -16.45 32.26 17.08
C ASP A 263 -17.99 32.12 16.95
N ALA A 264 -18.61 33.05 16.26
CA ALA A 264 -20.06 33.11 16.12
C ALA A 264 -20.67 31.88 15.45
N THR A 265 -19.94 31.22 14.55
CA THR A 265 -20.40 30.04 13.81
C THR A 265 -20.49 28.84 14.76
N PHE A 266 -19.49 28.66 15.63
CA PHE A 266 -19.48 27.57 16.59
C PHE A 266 -20.38 27.87 17.79
N ALA A 267 -20.39 29.10 18.28
CA ALA A 267 -21.23 29.53 19.43
C ALA A 267 -22.73 29.42 19.13
N SER A 268 -23.14 29.54 17.87
CA SER A 268 -24.54 29.43 17.45
C SER A 268 -25.04 27.99 17.26
N GLU A 269 -24.20 26.98 17.49
CA GLU A 269 -24.52 25.54 17.31
C GLU A 269 -25.05 25.16 15.90
N VAL A 270 -24.79 25.98 14.87
CA VAL A 270 -25.28 25.74 13.48
C VAL A 270 -24.67 24.48 12.88
N LEU A 271 -23.47 24.06 13.34
CA LEU A 271 -22.76 22.88 12.84
C LEU A 271 -23.06 21.60 13.63
N GLY A 272 -24.01 21.62 14.54
CA GLY A 272 -24.41 20.51 15.39
C GLY A 272 -23.99 20.68 16.85
N LYS A 273 -24.64 19.90 17.73
CA LYS A 273 -24.33 19.84 19.15
C LYS A 273 -23.24 18.82 19.41
#